data_0f7e41a29814e3469c234f105ac841a6
#
_entry.id   0f7e41a29814e3469c234f105ac841a6
#
_cell.length_a   1.000
_cell.length_b   1.000
_cell.length_c   1.000
_cell.angle_alpha   90.00
_cell.angle_beta   90.00
_cell.angle_gamma   90.00
#
_symmetry.space_group_name_H-M   'P 1'
#
loop_
_entity.id
_entity.type
_entity.pdbx_description
1 polymer ?
#
loop_
_entity_poly.entity_id
_entity_poly.type
_entity_poly.pdbx_seq_one_letter_code
_entity_poly.pdbx_strand_id
1 'polypeptide(L)'
;MTTVNSRTADHPISEIFLKRWSPRAFTGEEMSAETLATILEAARWSPSGYNFQPWRFIYARRGTAHWERLLSMLNPFNQGWAKSASALIIVLSKTSEIAPGKDAESPNRSHSF
;
A
#
# COMPACT_ATOMS: atom_id res chain seq x y z
N MET A 1 -1.21 -21.70 -8.86
CA MET A 1 -0.14 -22.37 -8.14
C MET A 1 0.47 -21.41 -7.12
N THR A 2 0.58 -21.82 -5.90
CA THR A 2 1.14 -20.98 -4.85
C THR A 2 2.63 -21.23 -4.74
N THR A 3 3.43 -20.21 -4.89
CA THR A 3 4.85 -20.31 -4.59
C THR A 3 5.00 -20.30 -3.06
N VAL A 4 5.50 -21.38 -2.54
CA VAL A 4 5.77 -21.50 -1.11
C VAL A 4 7.16 -20.95 -0.86
N ASN A 5 7.25 -19.89 -0.08
CA ASN A 5 8.56 -19.47 0.39
C ASN A 5 9.01 -20.42 1.51
N SER A 6 10.32 -20.57 1.67
CA SER A 6 10.92 -21.50 2.63
C SER A 6 11.07 -20.89 4.04
N ARG A 7 10.38 -19.80 4.33
CA ARG A 7 10.52 -19.12 5.62
C ARG A 7 9.80 -19.90 6.73
N THR A 8 10.49 -20.05 7.85
CA THR A 8 9.95 -20.66 9.06
C THR A 8 10.13 -19.71 10.23
N ALA A 9 9.21 -19.75 11.16
CA ALA A 9 9.29 -18.94 12.37
C ALA A 9 9.88 -19.75 13.52
N ASP A 10 10.68 -19.11 14.38
CA ASP A 10 11.24 -19.71 15.59
C ASP A 10 10.21 -19.75 16.75
N HIS A 11 9.18 -18.92 16.65
CA HIS A 11 8.11 -18.85 17.63
C HIS A 11 6.73 -18.85 16.95
N PRO A 12 5.66 -19.26 17.66
CA PRO A 12 4.31 -19.24 17.08
C PRO A 12 3.87 -17.82 16.71
N ILE A 13 3.64 -17.59 15.44
CA ILE A 13 3.11 -16.33 14.91
C ILE A 13 2.05 -16.63 13.86
N SER A 14 1.28 -15.59 13.48
CA SER A 14 0.32 -15.72 12.39
C SER A 14 1.05 -16.02 11.08
N GLU A 15 0.52 -16.98 10.31
CA GLU A 15 1.06 -17.36 9.01
C GLU A 15 1.15 -16.20 8.00
N ILE A 16 0.34 -15.16 8.18
CA ILE A 16 0.34 -14.01 7.28
C ILE A 16 1.72 -13.35 7.22
N PHE A 17 2.45 -13.34 8.32
CA PHE A 17 3.79 -12.76 8.36
C PHE A 17 4.79 -13.56 7.52
N LEU A 18 4.62 -14.88 7.47
CA LEU A 18 5.49 -15.75 6.68
C LEU A 18 5.07 -15.80 5.21
N LYS A 19 3.78 -15.78 4.95
CA LYS A 19 3.22 -15.86 3.59
C LYS A 19 3.39 -14.58 2.81
N ARG A 20 3.36 -13.42 3.47
CA ARG A 20 3.56 -12.13 2.80
C ARG A 20 5.00 -12.00 2.31
N TRP A 21 5.17 -11.65 1.06
CA TRP A 21 6.47 -11.31 0.46
C TRP A 21 6.27 -10.29 -0.65
N SER A 22 7.34 -9.84 -1.28
CA SER A 22 7.30 -8.82 -2.32
C SER A 22 7.63 -9.42 -3.68
N PRO A 23 6.64 -9.96 -4.40
CA PRO A 23 6.88 -10.55 -5.71
C PRO A 23 7.17 -9.48 -6.76
N ARG A 24 7.90 -9.88 -7.81
CA ARG A 24 8.17 -9.05 -8.99
C ARG A 24 7.61 -9.66 -10.27
N ALA A 25 6.69 -10.59 -10.14
CA ALA A 25 5.98 -11.18 -11.26
C ALA A 25 4.52 -11.39 -10.87
N PHE A 26 3.64 -11.08 -11.78
CA PHE A 26 2.19 -11.18 -11.59
C PHE A 26 1.59 -11.96 -12.75
N THR A 27 0.44 -12.60 -12.48
CA THR A 27 -0.25 -13.41 -13.48
C THR A 27 -0.90 -12.58 -14.58
N GLY A 28 -1.11 -11.30 -14.36
CA GLY A 28 -1.87 -10.43 -15.26
C GLY A 28 -3.38 -10.51 -15.06
N GLU A 29 -3.86 -11.26 -14.07
CA GLU A 29 -5.28 -11.29 -13.73
C GLU A 29 -5.79 -9.92 -13.31
N GLU A 30 -7.03 -9.61 -13.67
CA GLU A 30 -7.65 -8.36 -13.27
C GLU A 30 -8.21 -8.45 -11.85
N MET A 31 -8.15 -7.35 -11.15
CA MET A 31 -8.74 -7.19 -9.84
C MET A 31 -10.06 -6.44 -9.94
N SER A 32 -11.10 -6.93 -9.26
CA SER A 32 -12.36 -6.20 -9.19
C SER A 32 -12.24 -4.93 -8.33
N ALA A 33 -13.13 -3.98 -8.56
CA ALA A 33 -13.22 -2.79 -7.71
C ALA A 33 -13.54 -3.16 -6.26
N GLU A 34 -14.32 -4.21 -6.04
CA GLU A 34 -14.66 -4.68 -4.69
C GLU A 34 -13.45 -5.24 -3.96
N THR A 35 -12.61 -6.02 -4.63
CA THR A 35 -11.38 -6.54 -4.04
C THR A 35 -10.44 -5.40 -3.64
N LEU A 36 -10.29 -4.39 -4.50
CA LEU A 36 -9.48 -3.22 -4.19
C LEU A 36 -10.06 -2.46 -2.98
N ALA A 37 -11.38 -2.28 -2.94
CA ALA A 37 -12.05 -1.66 -1.80
C ALA A 37 -11.80 -2.43 -0.49
N THR A 38 -11.78 -3.75 -0.54
CA THR A 38 -11.47 -4.60 0.62
C THR A 38 -10.04 -4.35 1.12
N ILE A 39 -9.08 -4.22 0.21
CA ILE A 39 -7.69 -3.93 0.56
C ILE A 39 -7.58 -2.55 1.24
N LEU A 40 -8.24 -1.55 0.67
CA LEU A 40 -8.24 -0.19 1.22
C LEU A 40 -8.99 -0.13 2.56
N GLU A 41 -10.06 -0.89 2.72
CA GLU A 41 -10.75 -1.01 4.01
C GLU A 41 -9.84 -1.58 5.09
N ALA A 42 -9.08 -2.61 4.79
CA ALA A 42 -8.11 -3.16 5.72
C ALA A 42 -7.05 -2.12 6.11
N ALA A 43 -6.57 -1.34 5.15
CA ALA A 43 -5.60 -0.28 5.39
C ALA A 43 -6.15 0.84 6.27
N ARG A 44 -7.45 1.11 6.19
CA ARG A 44 -8.13 2.14 6.99
C ARG A 44 -7.99 1.92 8.50
N TRP A 45 -7.83 0.68 8.94
CA TRP A 45 -7.72 0.33 10.35
C TRP A 45 -6.29 0.42 10.88
N SER A 46 -5.34 0.92 10.10
CA SER A 46 -3.97 1.15 10.57
C SER A 46 -3.95 2.19 11.68
N PRO A 47 -3.20 1.96 12.75
CA PRO A 47 -3.08 2.93 13.84
C PRO A 47 -2.33 4.18 13.39
N SER A 48 -2.50 5.26 14.14
CA SER A 48 -1.74 6.50 13.92
C SER A 48 -1.61 7.28 15.23
N GLY A 49 -0.60 8.14 15.31
CA GLY A 49 -0.38 9.01 16.46
C GLY A 49 -1.60 9.90 16.69
N TYR A 50 -2.10 9.94 17.93
CA TYR A 50 -3.32 10.68 18.30
C TYR A 50 -4.55 10.37 17.43
N ASN A 51 -4.55 9.25 16.74
CA ASN A 51 -5.60 8.88 15.77
C ASN A 51 -5.82 9.94 14.69
N PHE A 52 -4.76 10.59 14.26
CA PHE A 52 -4.85 11.62 13.20
C PHE A 52 -5.25 11.05 11.85
N GLN A 53 -5.07 9.76 11.63
CA GLN A 53 -5.41 9.09 10.37
C GLN A 53 -4.78 9.82 9.16
N PRO A 54 -3.44 9.99 9.12
CA PRO A 54 -2.77 10.78 8.09
C PRO A 54 -2.63 10.07 6.76
N TRP A 55 -3.08 8.82 6.68
CA TRP A 55 -2.88 7.97 5.52
C TRP A 55 -3.76 8.40 4.37
N ARG A 56 -3.16 8.50 3.18
CA ARG A 56 -3.87 8.81 1.94
C ARG A 56 -3.41 7.81 0.89
N PHE A 57 -4.31 7.44 -0.02
CA PHE A 57 -4.03 6.46 -1.05
C PHE A 57 -4.42 7.02 -2.41
N ILE A 58 -3.47 6.98 -3.34
CA ILE A 58 -3.75 7.24 -4.75
C ILE A 58 -3.68 5.89 -5.44
N TYR A 59 -4.67 5.53 -6.21
CA TYR A 59 -4.73 4.22 -6.82
C TYR A 59 -5.31 4.26 -8.23
N ALA A 60 -4.95 3.25 -9.01
CA ALA A 60 -5.57 2.98 -10.30
C ALA A 60 -5.55 1.49 -10.57
N ARG A 61 -6.63 0.96 -11.15
CA ARG A 61 -6.66 -0.39 -11.70
C ARG A 61 -6.13 -0.36 -13.12
N ARG A 62 -5.49 -1.44 -13.56
CA ARG A 62 -4.98 -1.57 -14.93
C ARG A 62 -6.14 -1.38 -15.93
N GLY A 63 -5.88 -0.66 -17.00
CA GLY A 63 -6.88 -0.35 -18.02
C GLY A 63 -7.76 0.86 -17.71
N THR A 64 -7.55 1.54 -16.59
CA THR A 64 -8.27 2.77 -16.26
C THR A 64 -7.46 4.02 -16.63
N ALA A 65 -8.11 5.19 -16.62
CA ALA A 65 -7.55 6.43 -17.17
C ALA A 65 -6.23 6.88 -16.54
N HIS A 66 -6.02 6.58 -15.26
CA HIS A 66 -4.83 7.05 -14.52
C HIS A 66 -3.73 6.00 -14.38
N TRP A 67 -3.92 4.81 -14.90
CA TRP A 67 -2.98 3.70 -14.78
C TRP A 67 -1.59 4.06 -15.32
N GLU A 68 -1.52 4.56 -16.55
CA GLU A 68 -0.25 4.90 -17.19
C GLU A 68 0.51 5.98 -16.42
N ARG A 69 -0.23 6.92 -15.86
CA ARG A 69 0.35 8.01 -15.08
C ARG A 69 1.00 7.48 -13.81
N LEU A 70 0.34 6.57 -13.09
CA LEU A 70 0.90 5.94 -11.90
C LEU A 70 2.09 5.03 -12.25
N LEU A 71 1.96 4.25 -13.30
CA LEU A 71 3.03 3.38 -13.76
C LEU A 71 4.28 4.17 -14.13
N SER A 72 4.13 5.33 -14.77
CA SER A 72 5.23 6.19 -15.17
C SER A 72 6.03 6.78 -14.00
N MET A 73 5.47 6.78 -12.80
CA MET A 73 6.17 7.23 -11.59
C MET A 73 7.23 6.25 -11.11
N LEU A 74 7.16 5.00 -11.54
CA LEU A 74 8.18 4.00 -11.24
C LEU A 74 9.38 4.18 -12.18
N ASN A 75 10.56 3.78 -11.70
CA ASN A 75 11.71 3.73 -12.60
C ASN A 75 11.48 2.68 -13.70
N PRO A 76 12.15 2.81 -14.87
CA PRO A 76 11.91 1.91 -16.01
C PRO A 76 12.07 0.43 -15.70
N PHE A 77 13.02 0.08 -14.85
CA PHE A 77 13.23 -1.31 -14.44
C PHE A 77 12.00 -1.87 -13.72
N ASN A 78 11.45 -1.10 -12.79
CA ASN A 78 10.27 -1.54 -12.03
C ASN A 78 9.00 -1.51 -12.88
N GLN A 79 8.89 -0.60 -13.84
CA GLN A 79 7.77 -0.61 -14.78
C GLN A 79 7.68 -1.94 -15.54
N GLY A 80 8.82 -2.55 -15.82
CA GLY A 80 8.89 -3.81 -16.59
C GLY A 80 8.08 -4.94 -15.96
N TRP A 81 8.07 -5.05 -14.64
CA TRP A 81 7.29 -6.08 -13.94
C TRP A 81 5.98 -5.55 -13.37
N ALA A 82 5.93 -4.28 -12.96
CA ALA A 82 4.74 -3.70 -12.34
C ALA A 82 3.58 -3.53 -13.33
N LYS A 83 3.86 -3.42 -14.62
CA LYS A 83 2.82 -3.29 -15.66
C LYS A 83 1.85 -4.48 -15.70
N SER A 84 2.23 -5.61 -15.16
CA SER A 84 1.37 -6.80 -15.08
C SER A 84 0.56 -6.87 -13.80
N ALA A 85 0.73 -5.93 -12.87
CA ALA A 85 -0.10 -5.83 -11.69
C ALA A 85 -1.52 -5.41 -12.06
N SER A 86 -2.51 -5.81 -11.28
CA SER A 86 -3.91 -5.45 -11.52
C SER A 86 -4.27 -4.08 -10.95
N ALA A 87 -3.52 -3.59 -9.97
CA ALA A 87 -3.69 -2.25 -9.41
C ALA A 87 -2.35 -1.70 -8.92
N LEU A 88 -2.22 -0.38 -8.95
CA LEU A 88 -1.11 0.34 -8.35
C LEU A 88 -1.67 1.25 -7.26
N ILE A 89 -1.02 1.26 -6.11
CA ILE A 89 -1.42 2.08 -4.97
C ILE A 89 -0.19 2.85 -4.48
N ILE A 90 -0.33 4.17 -4.38
CA ILE A 90 0.67 5.03 -3.77
C ILE A 90 0.17 5.40 -2.38
N VAL A 91 0.95 5.07 -1.37
CA VAL A 91 0.63 5.39 0.02
C VAL A 91 1.28 6.71 0.38
N LEU A 92 0.48 7.64 0.84
CA LEU A 92 0.93 8.96 1.27
C LEU A 92 0.65 9.14 2.76
N SER A 93 1.48 9.92 3.40
CA SER A 93 1.27 10.34 4.79
C SER A 93 1.21 11.87 4.84
N LYS A 94 0.17 12.40 5.45
CA LYS A 94 0.06 13.82 5.70
C LYS A 94 1.17 14.24 6.67
N THR A 95 1.93 15.27 6.31
CA THR A 95 3.16 15.63 7.02
C THR A 95 2.96 16.57 8.20
N SER A 96 1.78 17.16 8.34
CA SER A 96 1.46 18.06 9.44
C SER A 96 0.03 17.89 9.90
N GLU A 97 -0.22 18.16 11.17
CA GLU A 97 -1.54 18.08 11.79
C GLU A 97 -1.71 19.16 12.86
N ILE A 98 -2.97 19.49 13.14
CA ILE A 98 -3.33 20.32 14.28
C ILE A 98 -3.60 19.37 15.44
N ALA A 99 -2.71 19.34 16.43
CA ALA A 99 -2.86 18.52 17.61
C ALA A 99 -4.04 18.99 18.47
N PRO A 100 -4.70 18.09 19.23
CA PRO A 100 -5.78 18.48 20.14
C PRO A 100 -5.34 19.62 21.07
N GLY A 101 -6.14 20.70 21.15
CA GLY A 101 -5.86 21.86 21.99
C GLY A 101 -4.81 22.81 21.44
N LYS A 102 -4.39 22.67 20.20
CA LYS A 102 -3.45 23.56 19.53
C LYS A 102 -4.14 24.34 18.42
N ASP A 103 -3.60 25.53 18.12
CA ASP A 103 -4.16 26.43 17.09
C ASP A 103 -3.39 26.36 15.77
N ALA A 104 -2.21 25.74 15.76
CA ALA A 104 -1.33 25.70 14.60
C ALA A 104 -0.92 24.27 14.28
N GLU A 105 -0.67 24.01 12.99
CA GLU A 105 -0.15 22.74 12.52
C GLU A 105 1.25 22.47 13.08
N SER A 106 1.50 21.22 13.39
CA SER A 106 2.82 20.72 13.78
C SER A 106 3.21 19.52 12.93
N PRO A 107 4.53 19.27 12.77
CA PRO A 107 4.98 18.13 11.96
C PRO A 107 4.52 16.79 12.51
N ASN A 108 4.07 15.91 11.62
CA ASN A 108 3.77 14.50 11.91
C ASN A 108 5.05 13.67 11.85
N ARG A 109 5.95 13.90 12.79
CA ARG A 109 7.30 13.30 12.76
C ARG A 109 7.27 11.77 12.84
N SER A 110 6.29 11.20 13.50
CA SER A 110 6.15 9.75 13.63
C SER A 110 5.73 9.04 12.35
N HIS A 111 5.33 9.79 11.32
CA HIS A 111 4.85 9.24 10.05
C HIS A 111 5.64 9.72 8.83
N SER A 112 6.68 10.52 9.03
CA SER A 112 7.47 11.10 7.95
C SER A 112 8.79 10.35 7.75
N PHE A 113 8.71 9.26 7.04
CA PHE A 113 9.87 8.49 6.62
C PHE A 113 9.96 8.39 5.12
#